data_db651d1438d1f51c1b82ffd30879c42a
#
_entry.id   db651d1438d1f51c1b82ffd30879c42a
#
_cell.length_a   1.000
_cell.length_b   1.000
_cell.length_c   1.000
_cell.angle_alpha   90.00
_cell.angle_beta   90.00
_cell.angle_gamma   90.00
#
_symmetry.space_group_name_H-M   'P 1'
#
loop_
_entity.id
_entity.type
_entity.pdbx_description
1 polymer ?
#
loop_
_entity_poly.entity_id
_entity_poly.type
_entity_poly.pdbx_seq_one_letter_code
_entity_poly.pdbx_strand_id
1 'polypeptide(L)'
;MIDTGHAALAGVDAVGLIRRHPRRVAHVHVKDVRRAVFGACQARRASFLDGVVAGMFTAPGDGDLDFEPVVRALADTRYAGWIVVEAEQDPKLADPRTMSALGLKTLRAEAAAASLVP
;
A
#
# COMPACT_ATOMS: atom_id res chain seq x y z
N MET A 1 2.18 0.02 -13.43
CA MET A 1 1.56 -0.23 -12.13
C MET A 1 2.40 0.44 -11.05
N ILE A 2 1.77 0.98 -10.00
CA ILE A 2 2.41 1.44 -8.76
C ILE A 2 1.96 0.50 -7.65
N ASP A 3 2.90 0.09 -6.79
CA ASP A 3 2.62 -0.64 -5.54
C ASP A 3 3.22 0.15 -4.37
N THR A 4 2.39 0.55 -3.41
CA THR A 4 2.82 1.43 -2.32
C THR A 4 3.77 0.74 -1.34
N GLY A 5 3.53 -0.53 -1.03
CA GLY A 5 4.36 -1.30 -0.10
C GLY A 5 5.74 -1.60 -0.66
N HIS A 6 5.80 -2.09 -1.90
CA HIS A 6 7.08 -2.33 -2.57
C HIS A 6 7.88 -1.04 -2.78
N ALA A 7 7.21 0.05 -3.16
CA ALA A 7 7.86 1.36 -3.26
C ALA A 7 8.46 1.81 -1.91
N ALA A 8 7.69 1.67 -0.83
CA ALA A 8 8.13 2.06 0.50
C ALA A 8 9.36 1.25 0.97
N LEU A 9 9.37 -0.08 0.76
CA LEU A 9 10.52 -0.91 1.11
C LEU A 9 11.76 -0.60 0.26
N ALA A 10 11.57 -0.20 -0.99
CA ALA A 10 12.65 0.20 -1.90
C ALA A 10 13.12 1.66 -1.69
N GLY A 11 12.52 2.40 -0.76
CA GLY A 11 12.82 3.81 -0.55
C GLY A 11 12.38 4.71 -1.71
N VAL A 12 11.38 4.29 -2.48
CA VAL A 12 10.87 5.01 -3.65
C VAL A 12 9.68 5.88 -3.27
N ASP A 13 9.69 7.13 -3.71
CA ASP A 13 8.57 8.07 -3.56
C ASP A 13 7.45 7.74 -4.55
N ALA A 14 6.45 6.96 -4.10
CA ALA A 14 5.29 6.60 -4.90
C ALA A 14 4.44 7.81 -5.29
N VAL A 15 4.29 8.80 -4.39
CA VAL A 15 3.54 10.04 -4.66
C VAL A 15 4.20 10.85 -5.77
N GLY A 16 5.52 11.01 -5.68
CA GLY A 16 6.30 11.70 -6.73
C GLY A 16 6.24 10.98 -8.07
N LEU A 17 6.22 9.64 -8.10
CA LEU A 17 6.05 8.87 -9.33
C LEU A 17 4.66 9.08 -9.95
N ILE A 18 3.59 9.06 -9.16
CA ILE A 18 2.23 9.31 -9.62
C ILE A 18 2.15 10.70 -10.27
N ARG A 19 2.64 11.73 -9.58
CA ARG A 19 2.60 13.11 -10.07
C ARG A 19 3.44 13.35 -11.33
N ARG A 20 4.63 12.73 -11.41
CA ARG A 20 5.54 12.90 -12.56
C ARG A 20 5.09 12.14 -13.81
N HIS A 21 4.39 11.01 -13.61
CA HIS A 21 4.06 10.11 -14.73
C HIS A 21 2.58 9.72 -14.77
N PRO A 22 1.62 10.66 -14.62
CA PRO A 22 0.21 10.34 -14.45
C PRO A 22 -0.36 9.48 -15.59
N ARG A 23 0.04 9.74 -16.83
CA ARG A 23 -0.40 8.97 -18.00
C ARG A 23 0.15 7.54 -18.06
N ARG A 24 1.15 7.19 -17.26
CA ARG A 24 1.75 5.86 -17.19
C ARG A 24 1.23 5.04 -16.00
N VAL A 25 0.48 5.67 -15.10
CA VAL A 25 -0.14 4.99 -13.96
C VAL A 25 -1.49 4.46 -14.41
N ALA A 26 -1.54 3.18 -14.76
CA ALA A 26 -2.75 2.50 -15.23
C ALA A 26 -3.37 1.58 -14.18
N HIS A 27 -2.64 1.27 -13.11
CA HIS A 27 -3.06 0.36 -12.06
C HIS A 27 -2.29 0.65 -10.77
N VAL A 28 -2.97 0.61 -9.64
CA VAL A 28 -2.36 0.90 -8.32
C VAL A 28 -2.70 -0.23 -7.36
N HIS A 29 -1.67 -0.82 -6.75
CA HIS A 29 -1.81 -1.66 -5.57
C HIS A 29 -1.51 -0.84 -4.33
N VAL A 30 -2.40 -0.91 -3.37
CA VAL A 30 -2.23 -0.28 -2.06
C VAL A 30 -1.99 -1.37 -1.03
N LYS A 31 -0.78 -1.35 -0.53
CA LYS A 31 -0.22 -2.29 0.43
C LYS A 31 0.48 -1.50 1.51
N ASP A 32 0.21 -1.80 2.76
CA ASP A 32 0.84 -1.15 3.90
C ASP A 32 2.07 -1.92 4.38
N VAL A 33 2.90 -1.29 5.17
CA VAL A 33 4.19 -1.83 5.65
C VAL A 33 4.30 -1.64 7.15
N ARG A 34 4.67 -2.71 7.87
CA ARG A 34 5.11 -2.62 9.26
C ARG A 34 6.62 -2.45 9.30
N ARG A 35 7.08 -1.20 9.44
CA ARG A 35 8.50 -0.82 9.37
C ARG A 35 9.36 -1.53 10.42
N ALA A 36 8.82 -1.75 11.61
CA ALA A 36 9.53 -2.47 12.68
C ALA A 36 9.84 -3.92 12.29
N VAL A 37 8.86 -4.61 11.68
CA VAL A 37 9.04 -5.99 11.17
C VAL A 37 10.06 -6.02 10.04
N PHE A 38 9.95 -5.09 9.09
CA PHE A 38 10.90 -4.98 7.98
C PHE A 38 12.32 -4.73 8.49
N GLY A 39 12.51 -3.77 9.41
CA GLY A 39 13.82 -3.49 10.00
C GLY A 39 14.43 -4.69 10.73
N ALA A 40 13.63 -5.44 11.49
CA ALA A 40 14.08 -6.66 12.14
C ALA A 40 14.50 -7.76 11.12
N CYS A 41 13.77 -7.88 10.00
CA CYS A 41 14.13 -8.80 8.92
C CYS A 41 15.44 -8.40 8.25
N GLN A 42 15.63 -7.10 7.98
CA GLN A 42 16.89 -6.58 7.43
C GLN A 42 18.09 -6.86 8.36
N ALA A 43 17.94 -6.57 9.66
CA ALA A 43 19.00 -6.75 10.65
C ALA A 43 19.51 -8.20 10.71
N ARG A 44 18.61 -9.18 10.56
CA ARG A 44 18.97 -10.61 10.55
C ARG A 44 19.26 -11.16 9.14
N ARG A 45 19.28 -10.32 8.11
CA ARG A 45 19.47 -10.70 6.69
C ARG A 45 18.48 -11.78 6.23
N ALA A 46 17.23 -11.67 6.67
CA ALA A 46 16.16 -12.56 6.26
C ALA A 46 15.90 -12.44 4.76
N SER A 47 15.40 -13.50 4.14
CA SER A 47 14.95 -13.45 2.76
C SER A 47 13.69 -12.57 2.63
N PHE A 48 13.36 -12.16 1.40
CA PHE A 48 12.12 -11.43 1.15
C PHE A 48 10.89 -12.23 1.61
N LEU A 49 10.86 -13.53 1.29
CA LEU A 49 9.75 -14.41 1.69
C LEU A 49 9.62 -14.53 3.22
N ASP A 50 10.76 -14.63 3.94
CA ASP A 50 10.72 -14.63 5.41
C ASP A 50 10.12 -13.33 5.96
N GLY A 51 10.39 -12.21 5.31
CA GLY A 51 9.81 -10.92 5.66
C GLY A 51 8.29 -10.89 5.43
N VAL A 52 7.82 -11.41 4.30
CA VAL A 52 6.39 -11.54 3.97
C VAL A 52 5.70 -12.42 5.02
N VAL A 53 6.23 -13.60 5.29
CA VAL A 53 5.68 -14.54 6.30
C VAL A 53 5.71 -13.94 7.70
N ALA A 54 6.74 -13.14 8.03
CA ALA A 54 6.81 -12.41 9.30
C ALA A 54 5.81 -11.24 9.39
N GLY A 55 5.11 -10.91 8.31
CA GLY A 55 4.10 -9.86 8.27
C GLY A 55 4.67 -8.44 8.09
N MET A 56 5.75 -8.28 7.31
CA MET A 56 6.27 -6.95 6.97
C MET A 56 5.29 -6.16 6.09
N PHE A 57 4.47 -6.84 5.28
CA PHE A 57 3.34 -6.25 4.59
C PHE A 57 2.04 -6.45 5.35
N THR A 58 1.10 -5.55 5.13
CA THR A 58 -0.24 -5.63 5.72
C THR A 58 -1.25 -4.84 4.89
N ALA A 59 -2.52 -4.89 5.27
CA ALA A 59 -3.57 -4.12 4.62
C ALA A 59 -3.46 -2.62 4.96
N PRO A 60 -3.88 -1.72 4.07
CA PRO A 60 -3.96 -0.29 4.35
C PRO A 60 -4.68 0.03 5.66
N GLY A 61 -4.01 0.82 6.52
CA GLY A 61 -4.52 1.21 7.83
C GLY A 61 -4.14 0.28 8.99
N ASP A 62 -3.32 -0.74 8.73
CA ASP A 62 -2.79 -1.64 9.76
C ASP A 62 -1.24 -1.61 9.82
N GLY A 63 -0.62 -0.67 9.14
CA GLY A 63 0.82 -0.47 9.11
C GLY A 63 1.20 1.00 9.35
N ASP A 64 2.34 1.38 8.78
CA ASP A 64 2.99 2.66 9.05
C ASP A 64 2.95 3.64 7.86
N LEU A 65 2.27 3.29 6.76
CA LEU A 65 2.16 4.18 5.60
C LEU A 65 0.97 5.13 5.73
N ASP A 66 1.21 6.38 5.36
CA ASP A 66 0.15 7.36 5.19
C ASP A 66 -0.39 7.30 3.76
N PHE A 67 -1.67 6.96 3.60
CA PHE A 67 -2.31 6.83 2.31
C PHE A 67 -2.95 8.12 1.79
N GLU A 68 -3.17 9.12 2.66
CA GLU A 68 -3.74 10.41 2.26
C GLU A 68 -2.96 11.04 1.10
N PRO A 69 -1.61 11.19 1.15
CA PRO A 69 -0.86 11.79 0.04
C PRO A 69 -0.94 10.99 -1.27
N VAL A 70 -1.02 9.66 -1.17
CA VAL A 70 -1.15 8.78 -2.35
C VAL A 70 -2.50 9.00 -3.02
N VAL A 71 -3.59 8.94 -2.24
CA VAL A 71 -4.95 9.10 -2.75
C VAL A 71 -5.17 10.51 -3.30
N ARG A 72 -4.64 11.53 -2.63
CA ARG A 72 -4.67 12.92 -3.12
C ARG A 72 -3.92 13.07 -4.44
N ALA A 73 -2.74 12.46 -4.60
CA ALA A 73 -2.00 12.51 -5.86
C ALA A 73 -2.77 11.83 -7.01
N LEU A 74 -3.49 10.74 -6.73
CA LEU A 74 -4.35 10.09 -7.70
C LEU A 74 -5.53 11.00 -8.09
N ALA A 75 -6.17 11.66 -7.13
CA ALA A 75 -7.24 12.63 -7.39
C ALA A 75 -6.75 13.81 -8.22
N ASP A 76 -5.63 14.45 -7.82
CA ASP A 76 -5.02 15.59 -8.52
C ASP A 76 -4.68 15.26 -9.99
N THR A 77 -4.28 14.03 -10.24
CA THR A 77 -3.92 13.55 -11.58
C THR A 77 -5.11 12.98 -12.38
N ARG A 78 -6.32 13.05 -11.84
CA ARG A 78 -7.56 12.51 -12.44
C ARG A 78 -7.44 11.03 -12.79
N TYR A 79 -6.83 10.27 -11.88
CA TYR A 79 -6.69 8.83 -12.07
C TYR A 79 -8.07 8.15 -12.12
N ALA A 80 -8.28 7.30 -13.13
CA ALA A 80 -9.54 6.59 -13.36
C ALA A 80 -9.35 5.07 -13.50
N GLY A 81 -8.24 4.54 -12.98
CA GLY A 81 -7.94 3.11 -12.98
C GLY A 81 -8.35 2.42 -11.67
N TRP A 82 -7.99 1.16 -11.55
CA TRP A 82 -8.24 0.37 -10.35
C TRP A 82 -7.24 0.69 -9.23
N ILE A 83 -7.77 0.82 -8.02
CA ILE A 83 -6.99 0.81 -6.78
C ILE A 83 -7.30 -0.51 -6.07
N VAL A 84 -6.33 -1.39 -6.00
CA VAL A 84 -6.46 -2.74 -5.47
C VAL A 84 -5.89 -2.81 -4.07
N VAL A 85 -6.71 -3.22 -3.10
CA VAL A 85 -6.23 -3.56 -1.75
C VAL A 85 -5.45 -4.86 -1.81
N GLU A 86 -4.22 -4.83 -1.35
CA GLU A 86 -3.37 -6.01 -1.26
C GLU A 86 -2.67 -6.03 0.10
N ALA A 87 -2.71 -7.17 0.79
CA ALA A 87 -2.08 -7.31 2.10
C ALA A 87 -0.81 -8.17 2.07
N GLU A 88 -0.78 -9.19 1.21
CA GLU A 88 0.35 -10.13 1.04
C GLU A 88 0.86 -10.66 2.39
N GLN A 89 0.01 -11.41 3.09
CA GLN A 89 0.24 -11.93 4.42
C GLN A 89 0.03 -13.44 4.48
N ASP A 90 0.60 -14.08 5.50
CA ASP A 90 0.28 -15.47 5.83
C ASP A 90 -1.18 -15.56 6.31
N PRO A 91 -2.08 -16.27 5.59
CA PRO A 91 -3.49 -16.36 5.95
C PRO A 91 -3.76 -17.09 7.27
N LYS A 92 -2.75 -17.79 7.82
CA LYS A 92 -2.83 -18.40 9.14
C LYS A 92 -2.68 -17.38 10.27
N LEU A 93 -2.04 -16.24 9.99
CA LEU A 93 -1.78 -15.18 10.96
C LEU A 93 -2.72 -13.98 10.77
N ALA A 94 -3.17 -13.75 9.55
CA ALA A 94 -4.02 -12.63 9.19
C ALA A 94 -5.18 -13.12 8.29
N ASP A 95 -6.39 -13.09 8.84
CA ASP A 95 -7.58 -13.50 8.08
C ASP A 95 -7.78 -12.60 6.84
N PRO A 96 -7.73 -13.15 5.60
CA PRO A 96 -7.76 -12.35 4.38
C PRO A 96 -9.05 -11.50 4.25
N ARG A 97 -10.18 -11.99 4.72
CA ARG A 97 -11.45 -11.28 4.65
C ARG A 97 -11.43 -10.05 5.56
N THR A 98 -10.94 -10.21 6.77
CA THR A 98 -10.81 -9.12 7.75
C THR A 98 -9.83 -8.06 7.24
N MET A 99 -8.68 -8.47 6.74
CA MET A 99 -7.66 -7.55 6.24
C MET A 99 -8.12 -6.80 4.99
N SER A 100 -8.79 -7.48 4.06
CA SER A 100 -9.35 -6.83 2.87
C SER A 100 -10.45 -5.83 3.23
N ALA A 101 -11.31 -6.16 4.19
CA ALA A 101 -12.35 -5.25 4.66
C ALA A 101 -11.77 -4.00 5.34
N LEU A 102 -10.72 -4.16 6.15
CA LEU A 102 -9.99 -3.05 6.78
C LEU A 102 -9.39 -2.13 5.72
N GLY A 103 -8.62 -2.68 4.79
CA GLY A 103 -7.99 -1.91 3.72
C GLY A 103 -9.00 -1.15 2.85
N LEU A 104 -10.11 -1.80 2.49
CA LEU A 104 -11.17 -1.16 1.72
C LEU A 104 -11.82 -0.01 2.52
N LYS A 105 -12.07 -0.19 3.82
CA LYS A 105 -12.62 0.86 4.69
C LYS A 105 -11.68 2.06 4.75
N THR A 106 -10.40 1.82 4.97
CA THR A 106 -9.37 2.88 5.02
C THR A 106 -9.34 3.66 3.72
N LEU A 107 -9.21 2.98 2.57
CA LEU A 107 -9.12 3.66 1.28
C LEU A 107 -10.39 4.43 0.91
N ARG A 108 -11.57 3.92 1.25
CA ARG A 108 -12.82 4.66 1.01
C ARG A 108 -12.87 5.95 1.81
N ALA A 109 -12.39 5.94 3.05
CA ALA A 109 -12.33 7.15 3.87
C ALA A 109 -11.37 8.19 3.25
N GLU A 110 -10.17 7.76 2.83
CA GLU A 110 -9.19 8.63 2.18
C GLU A 110 -9.69 9.14 0.82
N ALA A 111 -10.32 8.27 0.02
CA ALA A 111 -10.89 8.67 -1.27
C ALA A 111 -11.98 9.72 -1.13
N ALA A 112 -12.87 9.55 -0.14
CA ALA A 112 -13.91 10.55 0.16
C ALA A 112 -13.30 11.88 0.59
N ALA A 113 -12.28 11.87 1.46
CA ALA A 113 -11.58 13.07 1.92
C ALA A 113 -10.84 13.81 0.78
N ALA A 114 -10.28 13.05 -0.18
CA ALA A 114 -9.58 13.60 -1.34
C ALA A 114 -10.51 13.94 -2.52
N SER A 115 -11.83 13.75 -2.41
CA SER A 115 -12.79 13.89 -3.50
C SER A 115 -12.45 13.01 -4.73
N LEU A 116 -11.80 11.89 -4.50
CA LEU A 116 -11.59 10.86 -5.51
C LEU A 116 -12.87 10.01 -5.59
N VAL A 117 -13.74 10.38 -6.53
CA VAL A 117 -14.99 9.64 -6.78
C VAL A 117 -14.69 8.47 -7.71
N PRO A 118 -15.15 7.25 -7.38
CA PRO A 118 -15.00 6.08 -8.26
C PRO A 118 -15.78 6.20 -9.58
#